data_59d0a7e1d5760d4c8a2f5d96ee4ae0a0
#
_entry.id   59d0a7e1d5760d4c8a2f5d96ee4ae0a0
#
_cell.length_a   1.000
_cell.length_b   1.000
_cell.length_c   1.000
_cell.angle_alpha   90.00
_cell.angle_beta   90.00
_cell.angle_gamma   90.00
#
_symmetry.space_group_name_H-M   'P 1'
#
loop_
_entity.id
_entity.type
_entity.pdbx_description
1 polymer ?
#
loop_
_entity_poly.entity_id
_entity_poly.type
_entity_poly.pdbx_seq_one_letter_code
_entity_poly.pdbx_strand_id
1 'polypeptide(L)'
;MSFSKINDYLEKYKVGVAYSFILVSILSMSSLIYKVANPIYKGLSALVFVFILVSLLGGFKKIKADVKFLVLFGLVAGSHLLSALVNRSGNFLGNITEVIFMVTYILLFVMLEAKQLQKVFQMTAITVQVISFLSALFALILFFARVLILFKVGDRSYSYGVLNGRVWGIVNPNASAIFTYISIVLALYLIHQGHKYSVYFKINNIIQVFYFALMQSRGALLSLLLMIGLYFAFVARGNIVKRLIAFLTVAILVFGTNVGISFAASKYITSSRATVFNFDKTTKISDNASSSSEVANELHLIETTPSGRTHIWKNALKMGSVKPVFGYGVRNVPNYYSQYFSKYEIQNSLIGGNFHNIFITVFVSSGIVGLVAFMMLLGYIIQRFVRYLFISKKNSDKLVMILFFGMLLGQLFESQIMYSTNFINIMFWFVAGYGLMICNRDEKIRYQEVTDVREIQQMELGIMEYIHEVCNKIGVKYFLAYGSLIGAVRHQGFIPWDDDMDICMLRDDYEKLQDYLIANPSERYPVMSYKNNRNYVYPFMKVMDNQTYLIEEDVRIDSNMGIYVDIFPVDGYEDDQAFKDKMTTI
;
A
#
# COMPACT_ATOMS: atom_id res chain seq x y z
N MET A 1 24.50 25.28 -3.20
CA MET A 1 24.09 24.21 -4.13
C MET A 1 22.68 24.56 -4.60
N SER A 2 22.40 24.64 -5.92
CA SER A 2 21.05 24.98 -6.37
C SER A 2 20.07 23.86 -6.02
N PHE A 3 18.80 24.19 -5.78
CA PHE A 3 17.76 23.21 -5.43
C PHE A 3 17.63 22.09 -6.51
N SER A 4 17.89 22.42 -7.77
CA SER A 4 17.93 21.44 -8.86
C SER A 4 19.03 20.39 -8.67
N LYS A 5 20.26 20.79 -8.31
CA LYS A 5 21.35 19.85 -8.04
C LYS A 5 21.08 18.94 -6.85
N ILE A 6 20.44 19.46 -5.80
CA ILE A 6 20.02 18.65 -4.64
C ILE A 6 19.00 17.61 -5.10
N ASN A 7 18.02 18.01 -5.90
CA ASN A 7 17.00 17.12 -6.41
C ASN A 7 17.58 15.99 -7.28
N ASP A 8 18.55 16.29 -8.16
CA ASP A 8 19.21 15.29 -9.01
C ASP A 8 20.00 14.25 -8.18
N TYR A 9 20.68 14.71 -7.10
CA TYR A 9 21.34 13.81 -6.16
C TYR A 9 20.32 12.90 -5.43
N LEU A 10 19.22 13.47 -4.96
CA LEU A 10 18.18 12.72 -4.27
C LEU A 10 17.54 11.67 -5.20
N GLU A 11 17.26 12.03 -6.45
CA GLU A 11 16.72 11.10 -7.46
C GLU A 11 17.62 9.86 -7.63
N LYS A 12 18.94 10.05 -7.65
CA LYS A 12 19.90 8.96 -7.84
C LYS A 12 19.90 7.95 -6.69
N TYR A 13 19.70 8.40 -5.45
CA TYR A 13 19.87 7.55 -4.26
C TYR A 13 18.56 7.09 -3.60
N LYS A 14 17.40 7.65 -3.97
CA LYS A 14 16.12 7.38 -3.30
C LYS A 14 15.74 5.90 -3.25
N VAL A 15 16.02 5.12 -4.31
CA VAL A 15 15.77 3.66 -4.33
C VAL A 15 16.63 2.94 -3.30
N GLY A 16 17.92 3.29 -3.23
CA GLY A 16 18.84 2.72 -2.25
C GLY A 16 18.43 3.06 -0.81
N VAL A 17 18.06 4.32 -0.56
CA VAL A 17 17.62 4.79 0.77
C VAL A 17 16.33 4.07 1.20
N ALA A 18 15.32 3.99 0.33
CA ALA A 18 14.08 3.30 0.62
C ALA A 18 14.29 1.81 0.93
N TYR A 19 15.09 1.14 0.11
CA TYR A 19 15.40 -0.27 0.31
C TYR A 19 16.22 -0.50 1.59
N SER A 20 17.24 0.32 1.85
CA SER A 20 18.04 0.24 3.08
C SER A 20 17.19 0.46 4.33
N PHE A 21 16.24 1.39 4.28
CA PHE A 21 15.31 1.63 5.38
C PHE A 21 14.46 0.39 5.68
N ILE A 22 13.91 -0.25 4.65
CA ILE A 22 13.13 -1.49 4.80
C ILE A 22 14.02 -2.62 5.32
N LEU A 23 15.22 -2.80 4.74
CA LEU A 23 16.16 -3.85 5.15
C LEU A 23 16.55 -3.71 6.63
N VAL A 24 16.95 -2.51 7.05
CA VAL A 24 17.34 -2.26 8.45
C VAL A 24 16.14 -2.41 9.39
N SER A 25 14.92 -2.10 8.93
CA SER A 25 13.70 -2.35 9.72
C SER A 25 13.46 -3.85 9.98
N ILE A 26 13.73 -4.71 8.99
CA ILE A 26 13.67 -6.17 9.16
C ILE A 26 14.73 -6.62 10.18
N LEU A 27 15.97 -6.15 10.01
CA LEU A 27 17.08 -6.50 10.89
C LEU A 27 16.84 -6.01 12.33
N SER A 28 16.22 -4.84 12.50
CA SER A 28 15.89 -4.28 13.82
C SER A 28 14.82 -5.06 14.59
N MET A 29 14.08 -5.95 13.93
CA MET A 29 13.17 -6.88 14.62
C MET A 29 13.93 -7.93 15.42
N SER A 30 15.12 -8.29 14.98
CA SER A 30 15.93 -9.31 15.65
C SER A 30 16.57 -8.73 16.92
N SER A 31 16.30 -9.37 18.05
CA SER A 31 16.91 -9.01 19.33
C SER A 31 18.43 -9.15 19.33
N LEU A 32 18.99 -10.06 18.51
CA LEU A 32 20.45 -10.27 18.40
C LEU A 32 21.19 -9.02 17.90
N ILE A 33 20.62 -8.34 16.92
CA ILE A 33 21.27 -7.21 16.25
C ILE A 33 20.60 -5.86 16.55
N TYR A 34 19.55 -5.86 17.39
CA TYR A 34 18.78 -4.66 17.71
C TYR A 34 19.63 -3.48 18.17
N LYS A 35 20.65 -3.70 19.01
CA LYS A 35 21.53 -2.63 19.52
C LYS A 35 22.24 -1.87 18.39
N VAL A 36 22.63 -2.58 17.32
CA VAL A 36 23.32 -1.99 16.17
C VAL A 36 22.31 -1.49 15.15
N ALA A 37 21.27 -2.27 14.88
CA ALA A 37 20.29 -1.95 13.84
C ALA A 37 19.39 -0.77 14.21
N ASN A 38 19.02 -0.59 15.48
CA ASN A 38 18.08 0.45 15.90
C ASN A 38 18.63 1.90 15.76
N PRO A 39 19.88 2.23 16.12
CA PRO A 39 20.43 3.55 15.82
C PRO A 39 20.48 3.84 14.32
N ILE A 40 20.91 2.86 13.50
CA ILE A 40 20.95 2.98 12.04
C ILE A 40 19.53 3.20 11.50
N TYR A 41 18.55 2.44 11.98
CA TYR A 41 17.15 2.59 11.63
C TYR A 41 16.62 4.00 11.91
N LYS A 42 16.94 4.58 13.08
CA LYS A 42 16.54 5.96 13.43
C LYS A 42 17.18 6.99 12.50
N GLY A 43 18.47 6.84 12.19
CA GLY A 43 19.17 7.71 11.24
C GLY A 43 18.58 7.64 9.84
N LEU A 44 18.30 6.43 9.35
CA LEU A 44 17.62 6.22 8.06
C LEU A 44 16.19 6.76 8.05
N SER A 45 15.46 6.67 9.18
CA SER A 45 14.12 7.26 9.30
C SER A 45 14.15 8.77 9.09
N ALA A 46 15.11 9.46 9.70
CA ALA A 46 15.29 10.90 9.51
C ALA A 46 15.65 11.24 8.05
N LEU A 47 16.53 10.44 7.43
CA LEU A 47 16.91 10.64 6.03
C LEU A 47 15.71 10.43 5.10
N VAL A 48 14.93 9.36 5.28
CA VAL A 48 13.70 9.09 4.52
C VAL A 48 12.69 10.22 4.69
N PHE A 49 12.52 10.74 5.91
CA PHE A 49 11.66 11.88 6.17
C PHE A 49 12.08 13.13 5.37
N VAL A 50 13.37 13.44 5.34
CA VAL A 50 13.91 14.54 4.52
C VAL A 50 13.63 14.30 3.03
N PHE A 51 13.83 13.08 2.51
CA PHE A 51 13.50 12.75 1.13
C PHE A 51 12.02 12.94 0.82
N ILE A 52 11.13 12.54 1.72
CA ILE A 52 9.68 12.74 1.58
C ILE A 52 9.36 14.24 1.52
N LEU A 53 9.91 15.04 2.44
CA LEU A 53 9.69 16.50 2.47
C LEU A 53 10.18 17.17 1.17
N VAL A 54 11.38 16.83 0.70
CA VAL A 54 11.91 17.38 -0.56
C VAL A 54 11.06 16.96 -1.75
N SER A 55 10.58 15.71 -1.78
CA SER A 55 9.68 15.22 -2.82
C SER A 55 8.34 15.96 -2.82
N LEU A 56 7.79 16.27 -1.64
CA LEU A 56 6.57 17.06 -1.48
C LEU A 56 6.78 18.54 -1.88
N LEU A 57 7.90 19.14 -1.50
CA LEU A 57 8.25 20.55 -1.81
C LEU A 57 8.67 20.74 -3.28
N GLY A 58 9.25 19.73 -3.92
CA GLY A 58 9.66 19.72 -5.34
C GLY A 58 8.51 19.85 -6.34
N GLY A 59 7.31 19.94 -5.82
CA GLY A 59 6.04 20.21 -6.51
C GLY A 59 5.20 18.95 -6.71
N PHE A 60 3.94 19.04 -6.31
CA PHE A 60 2.89 18.03 -6.50
C PHE A 60 2.78 17.50 -7.95
N LYS A 61 3.30 18.24 -8.93
CA LYS A 61 3.31 17.84 -10.35
C LYS A 61 4.14 16.59 -10.66
N LYS A 62 5.18 16.31 -9.87
CA LYS A 62 6.01 15.10 -9.99
C LYS A 62 5.51 13.92 -9.14
N ILE A 63 4.68 14.19 -8.15
CA ILE A 63 4.12 13.17 -7.27
C ILE A 63 2.92 12.56 -7.99
N LYS A 64 3.11 11.43 -8.66
CA LYS A 64 2.01 10.58 -9.20
C LYS A 64 1.27 9.85 -8.08
N ALA A 65 1.32 10.37 -6.85
CA ALA A 65 0.62 9.82 -5.71
C ALA A 65 -0.88 10.15 -5.81
N ASP A 66 -1.65 9.23 -5.27
CA ASP A 66 -3.09 9.38 -5.16
C ASP A 66 -3.43 10.56 -4.22
N VAL A 67 -3.93 11.66 -4.79
CA VAL A 67 -4.26 12.88 -4.04
C VAL A 67 -5.28 12.61 -2.93
N LYS A 68 -6.28 11.74 -3.18
CA LYS A 68 -7.29 11.37 -2.17
C LYS A 68 -6.65 10.66 -0.99
N PHE A 69 -5.70 9.75 -1.26
CA PHE A 69 -4.93 9.10 -0.20
C PHE A 69 -4.15 10.14 0.63
N LEU A 70 -3.47 11.09 -0.02
CA LEU A 70 -2.69 12.13 0.68
C LEU A 70 -3.57 13.03 1.55
N VAL A 71 -4.75 13.42 1.06
CA VAL A 71 -5.71 14.23 1.85
C VAL A 71 -6.20 13.44 3.06
N LEU A 72 -6.63 12.18 2.88
CA LEU A 72 -7.11 11.33 3.96
C LEU A 72 -6.01 11.03 4.99
N PHE A 73 -4.78 10.79 4.52
CA PHE A 73 -3.64 10.65 5.42
C PHE A 73 -3.35 11.96 6.16
N GLY A 74 -3.46 13.11 5.51
CA GLY A 74 -3.34 14.43 6.13
C GLY A 74 -4.34 14.62 7.27
N LEU A 75 -5.58 14.12 7.13
CA LEU A 75 -6.57 14.12 8.22
C LEU A 75 -6.14 13.24 9.39
N VAL A 76 -5.57 12.06 9.12
CA VAL A 76 -5.03 11.18 10.18
C VAL A 76 -3.88 11.87 10.90
N ALA A 77 -2.89 12.38 10.19
CA ALA A 77 -1.74 13.08 10.79
C ALA A 77 -2.18 14.33 11.56
N GLY A 78 -3.10 15.12 10.99
CA GLY A 78 -3.68 16.29 11.62
C GLY A 78 -4.43 15.99 12.92
N SER A 79 -5.21 14.90 12.95
CA SER A 79 -5.91 14.46 14.18
C SER A 79 -4.94 14.11 15.31
N HIS A 80 -3.80 13.48 14.97
CA HIS A 80 -2.75 13.15 15.95
C HIS A 80 -2.00 14.39 16.43
N LEU A 81 -1.76 15.37 15.55
CA LEU A 81 -1.20 16.67 15.93
C LEU A 81 -2.16 17.42 16.87
N LEU A 82 -3.46 17.42 16.57
CA LEU A 82 -4.46 18.01 17.45
C LEU A 82 -4.51 17.31 18.81
N SER A 83 -4.46 15.98 18.82
CA SER A 83 -4.36 15.22 20.08
C SER A 83 -3.10 15.60 20.87
N ALA A 84 -1.96 15.76 20.22
CA ALA A 84 -0.72 16.19 20.86
C ALA A 84 -0.83 17.60 21.46
N LEU A 85 -1.44 18.54 20.73
CA LEU A 85 -1.64 19.93 21.18
C LEU A 85 -2.59 20.04 22.38
N VAL A 86 -3.71 19.30 22.34
CA VAL A 86 -4.69 19.25 23.45
C VAL A 86 -4.08 18.64 24.71
N ASN A 87 -3.17 17.68 24.56
CA ASN A 87 -2.50 16.99 25.66
C ASN A 87 -1.03 17.45 25.86
N ARG A 88 -0.73 18.72 25.57
CA ARG A 88 0.64 19.27 25.61
C ARG A 88 1.33 19.22 26.98
N SER A 89 0.57 19.14 28.07
CA SER A 89 1.12 19.00 29.42
C SER A 89 1.78 17.65 29.71
N GLY A 90 1.61 16.67 28.81
CA GLY A 90 2.27 15.37 28.88
C GLY A 90 3.54 15.30 28.05
N ASN A 91 3.78 14.14 27.43
CA ASN A 91 4.95 13.92 26.55
C ASN A 91 4.70 14.51 25.15
N PHE A 92 4.68 15.85 25.05
CA PHE A 92 4.38 16.56 23.79
C PHE A 92 5.38 16.21 22.68
N LEU A 93 6.68 16.31 22.96
CA LEU A 93 7.72 16.02 21.96
C LEU A 93 7.66 14.55 21.51
N GLY A 94 7.37 13.63 22.40
CA GLY A 94 7.16 12.23 22.06
C GLY A 94 5.98 12.03 21.12
N ASN A 95 4.86 12.71 21.33
CA ASN A 95 3.69 12.66 20.45
C ASN A 95 3.99 13.25 19.05
N ILE A 96 4.71 14.36 18.97
CA ILE A 96 5.16 14.95 17.68
C ILE A 96 6.11 13.99 16.96
N THR A 97 7.04 13.38 17.67
CA THR A 97 7.96 12.39 17.09
C THR A 97 7.20 11.19 16.49
N GLU A 98 6.11 10.73 17.12
CA GLU A 98 5.28 9.68 16.56
C GLU A 98 4.60 10.09 15.25
N VAL A 99 4.13 11.34 15.16
CA VAL A 99 3.56 11.85 13.90
C VAL A 99 4.62 11.91 12.80
N ILE A 100 5.85 12.33 13.12
CA ILE A 100 6.97 12.33 12.16
C ILE A 100 7.27 10.90 11.68
N PHE A 101 7.34 9.92 12.59
CA PHE A 101 7.51 8.52 12.19
C PHE A 101 6.36 8.03 11.33
N MET A 102 5.12 8.35 11.69
CA MET A 102 3.92 7.98 10.92
C MET A 102 4.00 8.54 9.49
N VAL A 103 4.36 9.82 9.32
CA VAL A 103 4.62 10.42 8.01
C VAL A 103 5.70 9.65 7.26
N THR A 104 6.80 9.29 7.93
CA THR A 104 7.94 8.60 7.31
C THR A 104 7.54 7.25 6.73
N TYR A 105 6.89 6.36 7.49
CA TYR A 105 6.61 5.02 6.99
C TYR A 105 5.35 4.94 6.11
N ILE A 106 4.34 5.81 6.31
CA ILE A 106 3.14 5.81 5.48
C ILE A 106 3.42 6.44 4.11
N LEU A 107 4.22 7.49 4.05
CA LEU A 107 4.55 8.16 2.79
C LEU A 107 5.84 7.68 2.13
N LEU A 108 6.47 6.63 2.61
CA LEU A 108 7.69 6.07 2.03
C LEU A 108 7.59 5.85 0.52
N PHE A 109 6.45 5.37 0.04
CA PHE A 109 6.23 5.10 -1.37
C PHE A 109 6.04 6.36 -2.23
N VAL A 110 5.64 7.49 -1.62
CA VAL A 110 5.38 8.76 -2.34
C VAL A 110 6.65 9.32 -2.99
N MET A 111 7.82 9.05 -2.42
CA MET A 111 9.10 9.50 -2.96
C MET A 111 9.59 8.69 -4.17
N LEU A 112 8.94 7.58 -4.50
CA LEU A 112 9.35 6.67 -5.55
C LEU A 112 8.41 6.75 -6.77
N GLU A 113 9.01 6.71 -7.96
CA GLU A 113 8.24 6.52 -9.19
C GLU A 113 7.75 5.05 -9.31
N ALA A 114 6.73 4.82 -10.17
CA ALA A 114 6.11 3.49 -10.31
C ALA A 114 7.12 2.36 -10.58
N LYS A 115 8.07 2.56 -11.50
CA LYS A 115 9.12 1.57 -11.81
C LYS A 115 10.08 1.35 -10.63
N GLN A 116 10.44 2.44 -9.93
CA GLN A 116 11.31 2.38 -8.75
C GLN A 116 10.61 1.69 -7.58
N LEU A 117 9.34 2.00 -7.35
CA LEU A 117 8.52 1.39 -6.30
C LEU A 117 8.37 -0.12 -6.56
N GLN A 118 8.10 -0.53 -7.80
CA GLN A 118 8.07 -1.94 -8.19
C GLN A 118 9.40 -2.64 -7.94
N LYS A 119 10.52 -2.00 -8.30
CA LYS A 119 11.87 -2.55 -8.05
C LYS A 119 12.13 -2.75 -6.56
N VAL A 120 11.85 -1.73 -5.73
CA VAL A 120 12.01 -1.82 -4.26
C VAL A 120 11.12 -2.91 -3.69
N PHE A 121 9.88 -3.05 -4.17
CA PHE A 121 8.96 -4.09 -3.72
C PHE A 121 9.48 -5.51 -4.06
N GLN A 122 9.98 -5.73 -5.27
CA GLN A 122 10.58 -7.01 -5.66
C GLN A 122 11.84 -7.34 -4.84
N MET A 123 12.74 -6.35 -4.65
CA MET A 123 13.93 -6.52 -3.79
C MET A 123 13.52 -6.86 -2.36
N THR A 124 12.52 -6.17 -1.80
CA THR A 124 11.98 -6.45 -0.47
C THR A 124 11.39 -7.86 -0.39
N ALA A 125 10.62 -8.27 -1.39
CA ALA A 125 10.03 -9.62 -1.44
C ALA A 125 11.12 -10.70 -1.41
N ILE A 126 12.19 -10.55 -2.21
CA ILE A 126 13.32 -11.48 -2.23
C ILE A 126 14.04 -11.50 -0.88
N THR A 127 14.30 -10.32 -0.28
CA THR A 127 14.96 -10.20 1.02
C THR A 127 14.15 -10.89 2.12
N VAL A 128 12.83 -10.71 2.12
CA VAL A 128 11.93 -11.41 3.06
C VAL A 128 12.04 -12.92 2.89
N GLN A 129 12.15 -13.44 1.65
CA GLN A 129 12.32 -14.88 1.42
C GLN A 129 13.62 -15.41 2.05
N VAL A 130 14.72 -14.69 1.90
CA VAL A 130 16.02 -15.12 2.45
C VAL A 130 16.01 -15.06 3.98
N ILE A 131 15.56 -13.93 4.55
CA ILE A 131 15.57 -13.75 6.01
C ILE A 131 14.57 -14.68 6.69
N SER A 132 13.38 -14.90 6.11
CA SER A 132 12.39 -15.82 6.67
C SER A 132 12.88 -17.27 6.65
N PHE A 133 13.57 -17.68 5.57
CA PHE A 133 14.18 -19.00 5.49
C PHE A 133 15.22 -19.20 6.58
N LEU A 134 16.18 -18.27 6.72
CA LEU A 134 17.22 -18.34 7.74
C LEU A 134 16.65 -18.31 9.15
N SER A 135 15.62 -17.48 9.38
CA SER A 135 14.93 -17.41 10.68
C SER A 135 14.20 -18.70 11.03
N ALA A 136 13.46 -19.27 10.08
CA ALA A 136 12.78 -20.54 10.28
C ALA A 136 13.78 -21.67 10.53
N LEU A 137 14.84 -21.75 9.73
CA LEU A 137 15.89 -22.75 9.88
C LEU A 137 16.53 -22.67 11.28
N PHE A 138 16.92 -21.46 11.71
CA PHE A 138 17.48 -21.26 13.05
C PHE A 138 16.52 -21.71 14.15
N ALA A 139 15.25 -21.29 14.08
CA ALA A 139 14.24 -21.66 15.07
C ALA A 139 13.95 -23.17 15.08
N LEU A 140 13.95 -23.84 13.91
CA LEU A 140 13.76 -25.29 13.81
C LEU A 140 14.96 -26.07 14.35
N ILE A 141 16.20 -25.60 14.12
CA ILE A 141 17.39 -26.20 14.73
C ILE A 141 17.27 -26.16 16.26
N LEU A 142 16.92 -25.02 16.85
CA LEU A 142 16.73 -24.90 18.30
C LEU A 142 15.58 -25.79 18.81
N PHE A 143 14.49 -25.90 18.05
CA PHE A 143 13.37 -26.76 18.39
C PHE A 143 13.77 -28.24 18.43
N PHE A 144 14.41 -28.75 17.36
CA PHE A 144 14.83 -30.17 17.32
C PHE A 144 16.00 -30.49 18.27
N ALA A 145 16.89 -29.52 18.49
CA ALA A 145 17.94 -29.65 19.50
C ALA A 145 17.42 -29.49 20.95
N ARG A 146 16.15 -29.09 21.13
CA ARG A 146 15.54 -28.77 22.43
C ARG A 146 16.32 -27.73 23.22
N VAL A 147 16.79 -26.68 22.53
CA VAL A 147 17.57 -25.61 23.13
C VAL A 147 16.68 -24.41 23.40
N LEU A 148 16.76 -23.86 24.61
CA LEU A 148 16.22 -22.59 25.01
C LEU A 148 17.37 -21.64 25.35
N ILE A 149 17.46 -20.52 24.65
CA ILE A 149 18.46 -19.47 24.90
C ILE A 149 17.74 -18.28 25.51
N LEU A 150 18.16 -17.89 26.71
CA LEU A 150 17.68 -16.71 27.42
C LEU A 150 18.80 -15.68 27.55
N PHE A 151 18.50 -14.41 27.20
CA PHE A 151 19.47 -13.32 27.34
C PHE A 151 18.75 -12.00 27.53
N LYS A 152 19.49 -10.98 28.06
CA LYS A 152 18.99 -9.64 28.29
C LYS A 152 19.74 -8.62 27.47
N VAL A 153 19.01 -7.67 26.91
CA VAL A 153 19.56 -6.53 26.15
C VAL A 153 18.97 -5.23 26.73
N GLY A 154 19.73 -4.52 27.55
CA GLY A 154 19.21 -3.43 28.38
C GLY A 154 18.21 -3.97 29.40
N ASP A 155 17.02 -3.35 29.48
CA ASP A 155 15.96 -3.77 30.41
C ASP A 155 15.01 -4.83 29.83
N ARG A 156 15.28 -5.35 28.63
CA ARG A 156 14.42 -6.31 27.95
C ARG A 156 15.03 -7.71 27.96
N SER A 157 14.24 -8.68 28.40
CA SER A 157 14.58 -10.10 28.29
C SER A 157 14.10 -10.67 26.96
N TYR A 158 14.91 -11.52 26.37
CA TYR A 158 14.65 -12.19 25.09
C TYR A 158 14.87 -13.69 25.23
N SER A 159 14.10 -14.43 24.44
CA SER A 159 14.18 -15.89 24.38
C SER A 159 14.21 -16.38 22.93
N TYR A 160 15.00 -17.41 22.68
CA TYR A 160 15.02 -18.18 21.44
C TYR A 160 14.87 -19.65 21.74
N GLY A 161 14.15 -20.37 20.88
CA GLY A 161 13.84 -21.78 21.06
C GLY A 161 12.45 -21.98 21.62
N VAL A 162 12.27 -22.95 22.48
CA VAL A 162 10.94 -23.34 22.98
C VAL A 162 10.67 -22.74 24.35
N LEU A 163 9.64 -21.91 24.46
CA LEU A 163 9.18 -21.34 25.73
C LEU A 163 7.64 -21.35 25.77
N ASN A 164 7.06 -21.82 26.86
CA ASN A 164 5.60 -21.93 27.08
C ASN A 164 4.89 -22.63 25.90
N GLY A 165 5.41 -23.79 25.48
CA GLY A 165 4.84 -24.59 24.39
C GLY A 165 4.90 -24.00 23.00
N ARG A 166 5.55 -22.84 22.81
CA ARG A 166 5.64 -22.09 21.53
C ARG A 166 7.10 -21.93 21.13
N VAL A 167 7.35 -21.91 19.81
CA VAL A 167 8.69 -21.66 19.29
C VAL A 167 8.89 -20.15 19.12
N TRP A 168 9.94 -19.64 19.77
CA TRP A 168 10.41 -18.26 19.68
C TRP A 168 11.53 -18.18 18.64
N GLY A 169 11.29 -17.37 17.61
CA GLY A 169 12.25 -17.11 16.55
C GLY A 169 12.94 -15.76 16.71
N ILE A 170 13.10 -15.00 15.63
CA ILE A 170 13.78 -13.69 15.60
C ILE A 170 13.08 -12.69 16.53
N VAL A 171 11.78 -12.82 16.69
CA VAL A 171 10.91 -12.03 17.58
C VAL A 171 9.92 -12.95 18.28
N ASN A 172 9.00 -12.37 19.06
CA ASN A 172 7.94 -13.13 19.71
C ASN A 172 7.10 -13.93 18.71
N PRO A 173 6.45 -15.03 19.12
CA PRO A 173 5.74 -15.94 18.23
C PRO A 173 4.64 -15.27 17.38
N ASN A 174 3.93 -14.26 17.90
CA ASN A 174 2.89 -13.58 17.14
C ASN A 174 3.46 -12.75 15.99
N ALA A 175 4.52 -11.97 16.24
CA ALA A 175 5.18 -11.19 15.18
C ALA A 175 5.91 -12.09 14.17
N SER A 176 6.52 -13.20 14.64
CA SER A 176 7.11 -14.22 13.77
C SER A 176 6.07 -14.86 12.86
N ALA A 177 4.86 -15.17 13.37
CA ALA A 177 3.78 -15.72 12.57
C ALA A 177 3.28 -14.74 11.50
N ILE A 178 3.21 -13.43 11.83
CA ILE A 178 2.91 -12.38 10.86
C ILE A 178 3.99 -12.31 9.77
N PHE A 179 5.26 -12.32 10.15
CA PHE A 179 6.38 -12.31 9.21
C PHE A 179 6.34 -13.54 8.28
N THR A 180 5.98 -14.70 8.82
CA THR A 180 5.85 -15.96 8.07
C THR A 180 4.74 -15.90 7.03
N TYR A 181 3.53 -15.45 7.34
CA TYR A 181 2.49 -15.38 6.33
C TYR A 181 2.77 -14.28 5.28
N ILE A 182 3.44 -13.18 5.65
CA ILE A 182 3.95 -12.20 4.69
C ILE A 182 4.91 -12.89 3.69
N SER A 183 5.84 -13.69 4.20
CA SER A 183 6.78 -14.47 3.37
C SER A 183 6.04 -15.41 2.41
N ILE A 184 5.05 -16.17 2.90
CA ILE A 184 4.27 -17.12 2.08
C ILE A 184 3.60 -16.41 0.90
N VAL A 185 2.94 -15.27 1.13
CA VAL A 185 2.23 -14.55 0.07
C VAL A 185 3.21 -13.86 -0.90
N LEU A 186 4.32 -13.30 -0.40
CA LEU A 186 5.36 -12.73 -1.26
C LEU A 186 6.06 -13.79 -2.12
N ALA A 187 6.23 -15.02 -1.61
CA ALA A 187 6.70 -16.15 -2.42
C ALA A 187 5.74 -16.45 -3.58
N LEU A 188 4.42 -16.52 -3.30
CA LEU A 188 3.41 -16.70 -4.34
C LEU A 188 3.44 -15.54 -5.35
N TYR A 189 3.60 -14.30 -4.89
CA TYR A 189 3.77 -13.14 -5.77
C TYR A 189 4.96 -13.32 -6.72
N LEU A 190 6.15 -13.69 -6.21
CA LEU A 190 7.35 -13.90 -7.02
C LEU A 190 7.20 -15.09 -7.99
N ILE A 191 6.53 -16.17 -7.57
CA ILE A 191 6.23 -17.32 -8.42
C ILE A 191 5.32 -16.91 -9.60
N HIS A 192 4.25 -16.13 -9.34
CA HIS A 192 3.34 -15.64 -10.39
C HIS A 192 3.99 -14.58 -11.30
N GLN A 193 5.07 -13.95 -10.86
CA GLN A 193 5.92 -13.09 -11.70
C GLN A 193 6.89 -13.88 -12.58
N GLY A 194 6.91 -15.22 -12.50
CA GLY A 194 7.84 -16.06 -13.27
C GLY A 194 9.29 -15.95 -12.81
N HIS A 195 9.55 -15.63 -11.54
CA HIS A 195 10.89 -15.42 -11.05
C HIS A 195 11.75 -16.71 -11.14
N LYS A 196 13.00 -16.60 -11.59
CA LYS A 196 13.91 -17.73 -11.85
C LYS A 196 14.13 -18.68 -10.65
N TYR A 197 13.98 -18.20 -9.43
CA TYR A 197 14.11 -18.99 -8.19
C TYR A 197 12.78 -19.54 -7.66
N SER A 198 11.80 -19.80 -8.53
CA SER A 198 10.46 -20.26 -8.12
C SER A 198 10.48 -21.57 -7.31
N VAL A 199 11.41 -22.47 -7.59
CA VAL A 199 11.58 -23.74 -6.85
C VAL A 199 12.00 -23.46 -5.39
N TYR A 200 12.97 -22.58 -5.18
CA TYR A 200 13.37 -22.15 -3.84
C TYR A 200 12.18 -21.54 -3.05
N PHE A 201 11.38 -20.69 -3.68
CA PHE A 201 10.22 -20.09 -3.02
C PHE A 201 9.15 -21.12 -2.62
N LYS A 202 8.95 -22.16 -3.43
CA LYS A 202 8.05 -23.27 -3.08
C LYS A 202 8.56 -24.07 -1.88
N ILE A 203 9.86 -24.39 -1.86
CA ILE A 203 10.50 -25.08 -0.74
C ILE A 203 10.41 -24.22 0.53
N ASN A 204 10.74 -22.92 0.43
CA ASN A 204 10.61 -22.02 1.57
C ASN A 204 9.18 -21.99 2.11
N ASN A 205 8.16 -21.95 1.25
CA ASN A 205 6.77 -21.97 1.70
C ASN A 205 6.42 -23.21 2.52
N ILE A 206 6.91 -24.38 2.14
CA ILE A 206 6.71 -25.62 2.93
C ILE A 206 7.33 -25.47 4.33
N ILE A 207 8.55 -24.97 4.41
CA ILE A 207 9.24 -24.72 5.68
C ILE A 207 8.48 -23.69 6.52
N GLN A 208 8.01 -22.61 5.87
CA GLN A 208 7.25 -21.56 6.56
C GLN A 208 5.92 -22.07 7.12
N VAL A 209 5.18 -22.93 6.41
CA VAL A 209 3.94 -23.54 6.92
C VAL A 209 4.21 -24.40 8.15
N PHE A 210 5.27 -25.21 8.14
CA PHE A 210 5.67 -26.00 9.31
C PHE A 210 6.08 -25.11 10.49
N TYR A 211 6.93 -24.11 10.25
CA TYR A 211 7.35 -23.15 11.27
C TYR A 211 6.17 -22.36 11.84
N PHE A 212 5.23 -21.95 10.98
CA PHE A 212 4.01 -21.25 11.38
C PHE A 212 3.19 -22.02 12.41
N ALA A 213 3.03 -23.34 12.22
CA ALA A 213 2.29 -24.19 13.13
C ALA A 213 2.92 -24.24 14.54
N LEU A 214 4.25 -24.21 14.62
CA LEU A 214 4.98 -24.22 15.89
C LEU A 214 4.85 -22.91 16.69
N MET A 215 4.45 -21.81 16.05
CA MET A 215 4.25 -20.52 16.72
C MET A 215 2.88 -20.39 17.41
N GLN A 216 1.90 -21.21 17.06
CA GLN A 216 0.57 -21.30 17.66
C GLN A 216 -0.13 -19.92 17.81
N SER A 217 -0.10 -19.11 16.75
CA SER A 217 -0.73 -17.78 16.74
C SER A 217 -2.13 -17.81 16.13
N ARG A 218 -3.18 -17.77 16.96
CA ARG A 218 -4.59 -17.80 16.52
C ARG A 218 -4.95 -16.64 15.57
N GLY A 219 -4.55 -15.43 15.91
CA GLY A 219 -4.83 -14.26 15.07
C GLY A 219 -4.15 -14.31 13.70
N ALA A 220 -2.89 -14.80 13.66
CA ALA A 220 -2.18 -14.97 12.40
C ALA A 220 -2.78 -16.13 11.57
N LEU A 221 -3.28 -17.19 12.21
CA LEU A 221 -3.98 -18.29 11.52
C LEU A 221 -5.26 -17.81 10.83
N LEU A 222 -6.06 -16.99 11.50
CA LEU A 222 -7.25 -16.38 10.88
C LEU A 222 -6.87 -15.51 9.68
N SER A 223 -5.80 -14.73 9.78
CA SER A 223 -5.29 -13.92 8.66
C SER A 223 -4.85 -14.80 7.50
N LEU A 224 -4.13 -15.90 7.76
CA LEU A 224 -3.70 -16.84 6.74
C LEU A 224 -4.89 -17.52 6.05
N LEU A 225 -5.91 -17.95 6.82
CA LEU A 225 -7.12 -18.56 6.28
C LEU A 225 -7.92 -17.58 5.40
N LEU A 226 -8.02 -16.31 5.79
CA LEU A 226 -8.61 -15.26 4.95
C LEU A 226 -7.84 -15.13 3.63
N MET A 227 -6.51 -15.06 3.67
CA MET A 227 -5.69 -14.94 2.46
C MET A 227 -5.83 -16.16 1.55
N ILE A 228 -5.92 -17.37 2.10
CA ILE A 228 -6.21 -18.60 1.34
C ILE A 228 -7.59 -18.50 0.68
N GLY A 229 -8.61 -18.06 1.42
CA GLY A 229 -9.96 -17.86 0.88
C GLY A 229 -9.97 -16.87 -0.29
N LEU A 230 -9.34 -15.72 -0.13
CA LEU A 230 -9.23 -14.71 -1.18
C LEU A 230 -8.41 -15.21 -2.38
N TYR A 231 -7.36 -16.02 -2.15
CA TYR A 231 -6.60 -16.65 -3.23
C TYR A 231 -7.48 -17.56 -4.09
N PHE A 232 -8.26 -18.45 -3.48
CA PHE A 232 -9.16 -19.31 -4.21
C PHE A 232 -10.33 -18.55 -4.85
N ALA A 233 -10.79 -17.48 -4.23
CA ALA A 233 -11.85 -16.63 -4.79
C ALA A 233 -11.40 -15.87 -6.05
N PHE A 234 -10.17 -15.34 -6.09
CA PHE A 234 -9.76 -14.35 -7.10
C PHE A 234 -8.57 -14.76 -7.96
N VAL A 235 -7.73 -15.71 -7.54
CA VAL A 235 -6.48 -16.08 -8.22
C VAL A 235 -6.52 -17.48 -8.81
N ALA A 236 -7.09 -18.46 -8.08
CA ALA A 236 -7.12 -19.85 -8.49
C ALA A 236 -7.98 -20.05 -9.74
N ARG A 237 -7.54 -20.99 -10.61
CA ARG A 237 -8.25 -21.39 -11.83
C ARG A 237 -9.35 -22.40 -11.54
N GLY A 238 -10.38 -22.42 -12.37
CA GLY A 238 -11.49 -23.37 -12.29
C GLY A 238 -12.84 -22.69 -12.03
N ASN A 239 -13.92 -23.47 -12.08
CA ASN A 239 -15.26 -22.99 -11.76
C ASN A 239 -15.42 -22.77 -10.24
N ILE A 240 -16.48 -22.06 -9.83
CA ILE A 240 -16.70 -21.66 -8.44
C ILE A 240 -16.72 -22.87 -7.49
N VAL A 241 -17.32 -23.99 -7.90
CA VAL A 241 -17.43 -25.20 -7.09
C VAL A 241 -16.05 -25.82 -6.84
N LYS A 242 -15.23 -25.99 -7.91
CA LYS A 242 -13.85 -26.50 -7.77
C LYS A 242 -13.01 -25.61 -6.87
N ARG A 243 -13.13 -24.29 -7.01
CA ARG A 243 -12.40 -23.32 -6.16
C ARG A 243 -12.84 -23.41 -4.70
N LEU A 244 -14.15 -23.55 -4.45
CA LEU A 244 -14.68 -23.71 -3.09
C LEU A 244 -14.20 -25.01 -2.45
N ILE A 245 -14.28 -26.14 -3.16
CA ILE A 245 -13.77 -27.43 -2.67
C ILE A 245 -12.27 -27.33 -2.37
N ALA A 246 -11.48 -26.77 -3.29
CA ALA A 246 -10.05 -26.59 -3.08
C ALA A 246 -9.74 -25.68 -1.86
N PHE A 247 -10.49 -24.59 -1.69
CA PHE A 247 -10.39 -23.74 -0.50
C PHE A 247 -10.66 -24.53 0.78
N LEU A 248 -11.78 -25.22 0.86
CA LEU A 248 -12.16 -26.02 2.04
C LEU A 248 -11.10 -27.08 2.34
N THR A 249 -10.65 -27.81 1.31
CA THR A 249 -9.60 -28.83 1.45
C THR A 249 -8.31 -28.22 2.02
N VAL A 250 -7.82 -27.12 1.45
CA VAL A 250 -6.58 -26.46 1.90
C VAL A 250 -6.77 -25.86 3.30
N ALA A 251 -7.91 -25.22 3.57
CA ALA A 251 -8.21 -24.66 4.88
C ALA A 251 -8.24 -25.75 5.99
N ILE A 252 -8.89 -26.90 5.72
CA ILE A 252 -8.91 -28.05 6.62
C ILE A 252 -7.50 -28.62 6.81
N LEU A 253 -6.73 -28.74 5.72
CA LEU A 253 -5.34 -29.21 5.81
C LEU A 253 -4.48 -28.25 6.63
N VAL A 254 -4.54 -26.93 6.37
CA VAL A 254 -3.78 -25.92 7.12
C VAL A 254 -4.18 -25.90 8.58
N PHE A 255 -5.47 -25.95 8.88
CA PHE A 255 -5.95 -26.02 10.26
C PHE A 255 -5.55 -27.32 10.94
N GLY A 256 -5.80 -28.46 10.30
CA GLY A 256 -5.50 -29.80 10.83
C GLY A 256 -4.01 -30.02 11.02
N THR A 257 -3.17 -29.61 10.06
CA THR A 257 -1.70 -29.68 10.20
C THR A 257 -1.22 -28.74 11.31
N ASN A 258 -1.80 -27.55 11.44
CA ASN A 258 -1.46 -26.61 12.51
C ASN A 258 -1.76 -27.22 13.89
N VAL A 259 -2.94 -27.79 14.08
CA VAL A 259 -3.32 -28.49 15.33
C VAL A 259 -2.47 -29.75 15.55
N GLY A 260 -2.29 -30.58 14.53
CA GLY A 260 -1.52 -31.82 14.60
C GLY A 260 -0.04 -31.58 14.92
N ILE A 261 0.60 -30.62 14.25
CA ILE A 261 2.00 -30.24 14.52
C ILE A 261 2.11 -29.64 15.93
N SER A 262 1.18 -28.78 16.35
CA SER A 262 1.18 -28.21 17.69
C SER A 262 1.06 -29.29 18.76
N PHE A 263 0.19 -30.28 18.57
CA PHE A 263 0.04 -31.42 19.47
C PHE A 263 1.29 -32.31 19.52
N ALA A 264 1.84 -32.66 18.34
CA ALA A 264 3.07 -33.44 18.25
C ALA A 264 4.26 -32.70 18.87
N ALA A 265 4.37 -31.39 18.63
CA ALA A 265 5.39 -30.54 19.20
C ALA A 265 5.29 -30.50 20.76
N SER A 266 4.09 -30.30 21.28
CA SER A 266 3.85 -30.33 22.73
C SER A 266 4.32 -31.67 23.35
N LYS A 267 3.90 -32.81 22.77
CA LYS A 267 4.34 -34.13 23.21
C LYS A 267 5.86 -34.33 23.09
N TYR A 268 6.46 -33.83 22.00
CA TYR A 268 7.92 -33.89 21.80
C TYR A 268 8.67 -33.09 22.88
N ILE A 269 8.18 -31.90 23.21
CA ILE A 269 8.78 -31.01 24.22
C ILE A 269 8.68 -31.63 25.61
N THR A 270 7.53 -32.21 25.96
CA THR A 270 7.32 -32.83 27.29
C THR A 270 8.09 -34.13 27.50
N SER A 271 8.50 -34.82 26.43
CA SER A 271 9.15 -36.13 26.51
C SER A 271 10.58 -36.11 27.04
N SER A 272 11.26 -34.98 27.10
CA SER A 272 12.63 -34.88 27.66
C SER A 272 12.97 -33.43 28.05
N ARG A 273 13.99 -33.30 28.96
CA ARG A 273 14.45 -31.97 29.42
C ARG A 273 15.07 -31.14 28.29
N ALA A 274 14.74 -29.85 28.25
CA ALA A 274 15.39 -28.89 27.38
C ALA A 274 16.73 -28.44 27.95
N THR A 275 17.71 -28.21 27.07
CA THR A 275 18.98 -27.58 27.46
C THR A 275 18.78 -26.07 27.50
N VAL A 276 18.92 -25.46 28.67
CA VAL A 276 18.73 -24.01 28.85
C VAL A 276 20.07 -23.30 28.93
N PHE A 277 20.33 -22.40 28.00
CA PHE A 277 21.46 -21.46 28.04
C PHE A 277 20.96 -20.11 28.56
N ASN A 278 21.29 -19.79 29.80
CA ASN A 278 20.94 -18.51 30.40
C ASN A 278 22.17 -17.59 30.46
N PHE A 279 22.20 -16.58 29.59
CA PHE A 279 23.26 -15.56 29.57
C PHE A 279 22.94 -14.36 30.48
N ASP A 280 21.80 -14.39 31.17
CA ASP A 280 21.40 -13.38 32.15
C ASP A 280 21.60 -13.89 33.59
N LYS A 281 22.72 -13.51 34.22
CA LYS A 281 23.05 -13.89 35.59
C LYS A 281 22.06 -13.37 36.65
N THR A 282 21.13 -12.47 36.27
CA THR A 282 20.15 -11.84 37.18
C THR A 282 18.82 -12.59 37.23
N THR A 283 18.52 -13.42 36.24
CA THR A 283 17.34 -14.28 36.24
C THR A 283 17.72 -15.58 36.99
N LYS A 284 17.41 -15.65 38.25
CA LYS A 284 17.36 -16.95 38.97
C LYS A 284 16.19 -17.74 38.34
N ILE A 285 16.49 -18.56 37.34
CA ILE A 285 15.62 -19.71 37.07
C ILE A 285 15.74 -20.55 38.32
N SER A 286 14.66 -20.73 39.09
CA SER A 286 14.67 -21.69 40.19
C SER A 286 15.16 -23.01 39.60
N ASP A 287 16.03 -23.71 40.32
CA ASP A 287 16.56 -25.00 39.87
C ASP A 287 15.43 -26.02 39.55
N ASN A 288 14.19 -25.69 39.91
CA ASN A 288 12.95 -26.38 39.54
C ASN A 288 12.41 -26.03 38.15
N ALA A 289 12.86 -24.94 37.46
CA ALA A 289 12.50 -24.65 36.08
C ALA A 289 13.16 -25.57 35.04
N SER A 290 14.10 -26.42 35.50
CA SER A 290 14.57 -27.59 34.76
C SER A 290 13.56 -28.73 34.72
N SER A 291 12.43 -28.62 35.44
CA SER A 291 11.32 -29.56 35.31
C SER A 291 10.52 -29.23 34.03
N SER A 292 10.27 -30.25 33.27
CA SER A 292 9.51 -30.30 32.03
C SER A 292 8.15 -29.57 32.03
N SER A 293 7.67 -29.11 33.20
CA SER A 293 6.35 -28.51 33.38
C SER A 293 6.25 -27.03 32.96
N GLU A 294 7.30 -26.20 33.07
CA GLU A 294 7.27 -24.79 32.61
C GLU A 294 7.54 -24.64 31.10
N VAL A 295 8.24 -25.59 30.49
CA VAL A 295 8.50 -25.65 29.05
C VAL A 295 7.29 -26.20 28.31
N ALA A 296 6.39 -26.89 28.99
CA ALA A 296 5.36 -27.75 28.41
C ALA A 296 3.93 -27.30 28.62
N ASN A 297 3.68 -26.20 29.31
CA ASN A 297 2.30 -25.81 29.58
C ASN A 297 1.58 -25.27 28.34
N GLU A 298 0.59 -26.09 27.90
CA GLU A 298 -0.65 -25.82 27.21
C GLU A 298 -0.58 -25.56 25.69
N LEU A 299 -1.35 -26.34 24.95
CA LEU A 299 -1.73 -26.11 23.56
C LEU A 299 -2.56 -24.83 23.50
N HIS A 300 -1.89 -23.69 23.34
CA HIS A 300 -2.53 -22.37 23.24
C HIS A 300 -3.61 -22.24 22.16
N LEU A 301 -3.65 -23.16 21.17
CA LEU A 301 -4.68 -23.17 20.12
C LEU A 301 -6.03 -23.73 20.61
N ILE A 302 -6.04 -24.55 21.68
CA ILE A 302 -7.23 -25.28 22.17
C ILE A 302 -7.77 -24.72 23.49
N GLU A 303 -7.08 -23.75 24.10
CA GLU A 303 -7.59 -23.12 25.30
C GLU A 303 -8.94 -22.44 25.07
N THR A 304 -9.95 -22.88 25.83
CA THR A 304 -11.32 -22.35 25.81
C THR A 304 -11.49 -21.07 26.64
N THR A 305 -10.46 -20.66 27.40
CA THR A 305 -10.53 -19.41 28.17
C THR A 305 -10.48 -18.20 27.27
N PRO A 306 -11.38 -17.21 27.46
CA PRO A 306 -11.30 -15.94 26.73
C PRO A 306 -9.89 -15.38 26.94
N SER A 307 -9.17 -15.12 25.84
CA SER A 307 -7.87 -14.47 25.95
C SER A 307 -8.05 -13.21 26.80
N GLY A 308 -7.14 -12.91 27.72
CA GLY A 308 -7.18 -11.72 28.59
C GLY A 308 -7.37 -10.37 27.84
N ARG A 309 -7.38 -10.43 26.50
CA ARG A 309 -7.61 -9.32 25.58
C ARG A 309 -9.00 -8.69 25.70
N THR A 310 -10.06 -9.46 25.96
CA THR A 310 -11.42 -8.90 26.15
C THR A 310 -11.47 -7.98 27.36
N HIS A 311 -10.76 -8.32 28.44
CA HIS A 311 -10.62 -7.47 29.62
C HIS A 311 -9.81 -6.20 29.29
N ILE A 312 -8.69 -6.35 28.57
CA ILE A 312 -7.87 -5.22 28.10
C ILE A 312 -8.71 -4.29 27.25
N TRP A 313 -9.48 -4.80 26.29
CA TRP A 313 -10.31 -3.99 25.42
C TRP A 313 -11.41 -3.23 26.16
N LYS A 314 -12.08 -3.90 27.12
CA LYS A 314 -13.11 -3.26 27.96
C LYS A 314 -12.52 -2.09 28.76
N ASN A 315 -11.37 -2.30 29.39
CA ASN A 315 -10.70 -1.26 30.18
C ASN A 315 -10.13 -0.14 29.29
N ALA A 316 -9.60 -0.46 28.12
CA ALA A 316 -9.14 0.53 27.15
C ALA A 316 -10.29 1.40 26.60
N LEU A 317 -11.45 0.80 26.31
CA LEU A 317 -12.65 1.55 25.91
C LEU A 317 -13.15 2.47 27.04
N LYS A 318 -13.16 1.97 28.29
CA LYS A 318 -13.47 2.79 29.47
C LYS A 318 -12.48 3.95 29.62
N MET A 319 -11.19 3.70 29.40
CA MET A 319 -10.17 4.75 29.38
C MET A 319 -10.46 5.77 28.27
N GLY A 320 -10.69 5.33 27.03
CA GLY A 320 -10.97 6.19 25.87
C GLY A 320 -12.23 7.03 26.06
N SER A 321 -13.26 6.52 26.75
CA SER A 321 -14.52 7.27 27.02
C SER A 321 -14.34 8.48 27.93
N VAL A 322 -13.24 8.61 28.66
CA VAL A 322 -12.92 9.78 29.49
C VAL A 322 -12.42 10.95 28.64
N LYS A 323 -11.70 10.66 27.54
CA LYS A 323 -11.23 11.67 26.57
C LYS A 323 -11.67 11.29 25.15
N PRO A 324 -12.99 11.32 24.84
CA PRO A 324 -13.51 10.66 23.64
C PRO A 324 -13.18 11.40 22.33
N VAL A 325 -12.95 12.73 22.36
CA VAL A 325 -12.83 13.54 21.13
C VAL A 325 -11.41 13.47 20.55
N PHE A 326 -10.38 13.77 21.36
CA PHE A 326 -8.99 13.86 20.92
C PHE A 326 -8.07 12.82 21.58
N GLY A 327 -8.59 11.94 22.44
CA GLY A 327 -7.81 10.94 23.15
C GLY A 327 -6.76 11.53 24.11
N TYR A 328 -5.78 10.70 24.42
CA TYR A 328 -4.71 11.04 25.40
C TYR A 328 -3.40 11.51 24.75
N GLY A 329 -3.21 11.31 23.45
CA GLY A 329 -1.89 11.36 22.81
C GLY A 329 -1.12 10.05 23.06
N VAL A 330 -0.66 9.41 22.00
CA VAL A 330 -0.13 8.03 22.04
C VAL A 330 0.97 7.81 23.09
N ARG A 331 1.89 8.78 23.23
CA ARG A 331 3.01 8.71 24.20
C ARG A 331 2.61 9.06 25.63
N ASN A 332 1.41 9.57 25.84
CA ASN A 332 0.85 9.84 27.16
C ASN A 332 0.03 8.66 27.69
N VAL A 333 -0.47 7.80 26.81
CA VAL A 333 -1.32 6.65 27.18
C VAL A 333 -0.74 5.82 28.34
N PRO A 334 0.56 5.45 28.34
CA PRO A 334 1.14 4.66 29.44
C PRO A 334 1.05 5.32 30.83
N ASN A 335 1.03 6.66 30.90
CA ASN A 335 0.98 7.40 32.15
C ASN A 335 -0.35 7.21 32.93
N TYR A 336 -1.38 6.71 32.24
CA TYR A 336 -2.71 6.52 32.80
C TYR A 336 -3.05 5.04 33.03
N TYR A 337 -2.16 4.10 32.70
CA TYR A 337 -2.42 2.66 32.81
C TYR A 337 -2.81 2.23 34.23
N SER A 338 -2.12 2.73 35.27
CA SER A 338 -2.36 2.35 36.67
C SER A 338 -3.79 2.66 37.16
N GLN A 339 -4.53 3.51 36.46
CA GLN A 339 -5.93 3.85 36.78
C GLN A 339 -6.94 2.83 36.26
N TYR A 340 -6.54 2.02 35.25
CA TYR A 340 -7.46 1.13 34.52
C TYR A 340 -6.99 -0.32 34.49
N PHE A 341 -5.70 -0.58 34.72
CA PHE A 341 -5.09 -1.89 34.52
C PHE A 341 -4.29 -2.30 35.76
N SER A 342 -4.27 -3.61 36.02
CA SER A 342 -3.43 -4.19 37.08
C SER A 342 -1.95 -4.07 36.75
N LYS A 343 -1.10 -4.11 37.80
CA LYS A 343 0.37 -4.13 37.64
C LYS A 343 0.84 -5.28 36.75
N TYR A 344 0.20 -6.43 36.84
CA TYR A 344 0.51 -7.62 36.04
C TYR A 344 0.21 -7.36 34.54
N GLU A 345 -0.96 -6.79 34.20
CA GLU A 345 -1.33 -6.45 32.83
C GLU A 345 -0.39 -5.40 32.21
N ILE A 346 -0.01 -4.38 33.00
CA ILE A 346 0.93 -3.33 32.56
C ILE A 346 2.28 -3.92 32.21
N GLN A 347 2.79 -4.83 33.04
CA GLN A 347 4.12 -5.43 32.85
C GLN A 347 4.17 -6.47 31.72
N ASN A 348 3.09 -7.24 31.53
CA ASN A 348 3.11 -8.40 30.65
C ASN A 348 2.33 -8.21 29.34
N SER A 349 1.36 -7.30 29.29
CA SER A 349 0.44 -7.19 28.16
C SER A 349 0.41 -5.83 27.49
N LEU A 350 0.70 -4.72 28.20
CA LEU A 350 0.49 -3.35 27.71
C LEU A 350 1.79 -2.63 27.32
N ILE A 351 2.67 -3.32 26.63
CA ILE A 351 3.97 -2.73 26.25
C ILE A 351 3.78 -1.64 25.18
N GLY A 352 4.21 -0.41 25.48
CA GLY A 352 4.31 0.66 24.49
C GLY A 352 3.00 1.29 24.03
N GLY A 353 1.91 1.22 24.81
CA GLY A 353 0.63 1.81 24.44
C GLY A 353 -0.27 0.92 23.58
N ASN A 354 0.05 -0.35 23.50
CA ASN A 354 -0.63 -1.32 22.63
C ASN A 354 -1.75 -2.04 23.38
N PHE A 355 -2.99 -1.96 22.87
CA PHE A 355 -4.15 -2.68 23.41
C PHE A 355 -4.49 -3.95 22.61
N HIS A 356 -3.59 -4.45 21.78
CA HIS A 356 -3.81 -5.62 20.90
C HIS A 356 -5.05 -5.50 19.98
N ASN A 357 -5.44 -4.28 19.64
CA ASN A 357 -6.44 -3.96 18.64
C ASN A 357 -6.18 -2.54 18.15
N ILE A 358 -5.93 -2.39 16.84
CA ILE A 358 -5.51 -1.10 16.28
C ILE A 358 -6.59 -0.03 16.43
N PHE A 359 -7.86 -0.39 16.26
CA PHE A 359 -8.96 0.58 16.31
C PHE A 359 -9.15 1.13 17.72
N ILE A 360 -9.07 0.26 18.74
CA ILE A 360 -9.10 0.67 20.15
C ILE A 360 -7.87 1.52 20.47
N THR A 361 -6.69 1.13 19.98
CA THR A 361 -5.44 1.87 20.22
C THR A 361 -5.51 3.27 19.61
N VAL A 362 -6.02 3.41 18.38
CA VAL A 362 -6.23 4.71 17.73
C VAL A 362 -7.27 5.54 18.50
N PHE A 363 -8.39 4.92 18.91
CA PHE A 363 -9.41 5.61 19.68
C PHE A 363 -8.88 6.18 21.00
N VAL A 364 -8.16 5.39 21.78
CA VAL A 364 -7.59 5.86 23.05
C VAL A 364 -6.53 6.93 22.81
N SER A 365 -5.74 6.80 21.75
CA SER A 365 -4.61 7.72 21.47
C SER A 365 -5.06 9.06 20.89
N SER A 366 -6.00 9.06 19.94
CA SER A 366 -6.40 10.25 19.15
C SER A 366 -7.92 10.52 19.15
N GLY A 367 -8.68 9.80 19.97
CA GLY A 367 -10.12 9.98 20.09
C GLY A 367 -10.92 9.54 18.87
N ILE A 368 -12.21 9.92 18.87
CA ILE A 368 -13.11 9.62 17.75
C ILE A 368 -12.70 10.35 16.47
N VAL A 369 -12.11 11.54 16.58
CA VAL A 369 -11.63 12.31 15.42
C VAL A 369 -10.53 11.53 14.69
N GLY A 370 -9.56 11.00 15.43
CA GLY A 370 -8.50 10.18 14.83
C GLY A 370 -9.00 8.84 14.33
N LEU A 371 -9.92 8.20 15.05
CA LEU A 371 -10.51 6.93 14.62
C LEU A 371 -11.29 7.08 13.32
N VAL A 372 -12.13 8.12 13.19
CA VAL A 372 -12.90 8.38 11.96
C VAL A 372 -11.96 8.67 10.79
N ALA A 373 -10.96 9.55 10.97
CA ALA A 373 -9.97 9.83 9.93
C ALA A 373 -9.24 8.55 9.48
N PHE A 374 -8.84 7.69 10.42
CA PHE A 374 -8.19 6.42 10.13
C PHE A 374 -9.12 5.45 9.39
N MET A 375 -10.39 5.35 9.81
CA MET A 375 -11.39 4.51 9.13
C MET A 375 -11.68 5.00 7.71
N MET A 376 -11.71 6.31 7.47
CA MET A 376 -11.87 6.88 6.12
C MET A 376 -10.68 6.53 5.23
N LEU A 377 -9.45 6.63 5.74
CA LEU A 377 -8.24 6.24 5.01
C LEU A 377 -8.26 4.76 4.65
N LEU A 378 -8.54 3.88 5.62
CA LEU A 378 -8.63 2.43 5.38
C LEU A 378 -9.78 2.10 4.42
N GLY A 379 -10.96 2.71 4.60
CA GLY A 379 -12.13 2.52 3.74
C GLY A 379 -11.84 2.85 2.29
N TYR A 380 -11.10 3.94 2.04
CA TYR A 380 -10.64 4.30 0.70
C TYR A 380 -9.73 3.22 0.09
N ILE A 381 -8.72 2.76 0.82
CA ILE A 381 -7.80 1.71 0.34
C ILE A 381 -8.57 0.40 0.08
N ILE A 382 -9.45 0.00 1.01
CA ILE A 382 -10.28 -1.20 0.89
C ILE A 382 -11.15 -1.13 -0.37
N GLN A 383 -11.85 -0.02 -0.60
CA GLN A 383 -12.69 0.18 -1.79
C GLN A 383 -11.89 0.00 -3.08
N ARG A 384 -10.69 0.60 -3.16
CA ARG A 384 -9.82 0.49 -4.34
C ARG A 384 -9.37 -0.95 -4.57
N PHE A 385 -8.96 -1.65 -3.52
CA PHE A 385 -8.44 -3.01 -3.59
C PHE A 385 -9.52 -4.04 -3.88
N VAL A 386 -10.70 -3.92 -3.26
CA VAL A 386 -11.85 -4.78 -3.58
C VAL A 386 -12.22 -4.64 -5.05
N ARG A 387 -12.37 -3.40 -5.55
CA ARG A 387 -12.65 -3.16 -6.97
C ARG A 387 -11.60 -3.81 -7.87
N TYR A 388 -10.31 -3.68 -7.52
CA TYR A 388 -9.20 -4.24 -8.29
C TYR A 388 -9.24 -5.77 -8.34
N LEU A 389 -9.56 -6.45 -7.24
CA LEU A 389 -9.68 -7.92 -7.18
C LEU A 389 -10.70 -8.46 -8.19
N PHE A 390 -11.81 -7.74 -8.41
CA PHE A 390 -12.85 -8.16 -9.36
C PHE A 390 -12.49 -7.85 -10.82
N ILE A 391 -11.75 -6.79 -11.09
CA ILE A 391 -11.52 -6.29 -12.45
C ILE A 391 -10.23 -6.83 -13.05
N SER A 392 -9.16 -6.93 -12.28
CA SER A 392 -7.84 -7.29 -12.79
C SER A 392 -7.75 -8.75 -13.22
N LYS A 393 -6.99 -8.99 -14.29
CA LYS A 393 -6.61 -10.35 -14.73
C LYS A 393 -5.24 -10.78 -14.21
N LYS A 394 -4.46 -9.86 -13.65
CA LYS A 394 -3.06 -10.09 -13.24
C LYS A 394 -2.96 -10.66 -11.83
N ASN A 395 -2.70 -11.97 -11.75
CA ASN A 395 -2.68 -12.72 -10.48
C ASN A 395 -1.62 -12.23 -9.48
N SER A 396 -0.43 -11.86 -9.94
CA SER A 396 0.61 -11.31 -9.05
C SER A 396 0.16 -10.05 -8.33
N ASP A 397 -0.54 -9.16 -9.03
CA ASP A 397 -0.99 -7.90 -8.47
C ASP A 397 -2.14 -8.13 -7.46
N LYS A 398 -3.05 -9.10 -7.74
CA LYS A 398 -4.07 -9.51 -6.77
C LYS A 398 -3.49 -10.03 -5.46
N LEU A 399 -2.32 -10.71 -5.50
CA LEU A 399 -1.65 -11.19 -4.29
C LEU A 399 -1.19 -10.06 -3.37
N VAL A 400 -0.86 -8.88 -3.93
CA VAL A 400 -0.55 -7.68 -3.13
C VAL A 400 -1.78 -7.22 -2.34
N MET A 401 -2.96 -7.20 -2.98
CA MET A 401 -4.22 -6.85 -2.32
C MET A 401 -4.61 -7.88 -1.24
N ILE A 402 -4.43 -9.17 -1.54
CA ILE A 402 -4.69 -10.28 -0.60
C ILE A 402 -3.80 -10.16 0.63
N LEU A 403 -2.51 -9.83 0.45
CA LEU A 403 -1.58 -9.59 1.55
C LEU A 403 -2.06 -8.43 2.44
N PHE A 404 -2.50 -7.33 1.84
CA PHE A 404 -3.07 -6.21 2.59
C PHE A 404 -4.24 -6.63 3.47
N PHE A 405 -5.22 -7.37 2.93
CA PHE A 405 -6.39 -7.82 3.69
C PHE A 405 -6.02 -8.77 4.83
N GLY A 406 -5.07 -9.68 4.61
CA GLY A 406 -4.58 -10.56 5.66
C GLY A 406 -3.87 -9.80 6.78
N MET A 407 -3.02 -8.84 6.43
CA MET A 407 -2.34 -7.99 7.42
C MET A 407 -3.34 -7.11 8.18
N LEU A 408 -4.38 -6.57 7.50
CA LEU A 408 -5.41 -5.75 8.12
C LEU A 408 -6.26 -6.55 9.11
N LEU A 409 -6.69 -7.78 8.76
CA LEU A 409 -7.43 -8.65 9.68
C LEU A 409 -6.63 -8.95 10.95
N GLY A 410 -5.33 -9.15 10.83
CA GLY A 410 -4.44 -9.35 11.97
C GLY A 410 -4.46 -8.20 12.98
N GLN A 411 -4.80 -6.98 12.54
CA GLN A 411 -4.86 -5.81 13.41
C GLN A 411 -6.07 -5.77 14.34
N LEU A 412 -7.05 -6.64 14.15
CA LEU A 412 -8.11 -6.87 15.15
C LEU A 412 -7.57 -7.54 16.41
N PHE A 413 -6.43 -8.22 16.31
CA PHE A 413 -5.80 -8.97 17.41
C PHE A 413 -4.42 -8.43 17.79
N GLU A 414 -3.91 -7.43 17.06
CA GLU A 414 -2.62 -6.77 17.30
C GLU A 414 -2.71 -5.30 16.91
N SER A 415 -1.77 -4.45 17.40
CA SER A 415 -1.69 -3.04 17.01
C SER A 415 -0.30 -2.75 16.46
N GLN A 416 -0.02 -3.20 15.24
CA GLN A 416 1.33 -3.15 14.67
C GLN A 416 1.47 -2.24 13.46
N ILE A 417 0.38 -1.67 12.92
CA ILE A 417 0.41 -0.82 11.72
C ILE A 417 0.39 0.70 12.01
N MET A 418 0.31 1.06 13.30
CA MET A 418 0.45 2.43 13.79
C MET A 418 1.29 2.41 15.06
N TYR A 419 1.95 3.51 15.40
CA TYR A 419 2.71 3.71 16.64
C TYR A 419 3.82 2.67 16.90
N SER A 420 4.23 1.97 15.88
CA SER A 420 5.27 0.96 15.95
C SER A 420 6.28 1.21 14.84
N THR A 421 7.55 1.19 15.19
CA THR A 421 8.66 1.39 14.25
C THR A 421 9.26 0.05 13.80
N ASN A 422 8.43 -0.99 13.66
CA ASN A 422 8.87 -2.30 13.22
C ASN A 422 8.58 -2.54 11.71
N PHE A 423 9.21 -3.56 11.16
CA PHE A 423 9.03 -3.95 9.76
C PHE A 423 7.56 -4.22 9.38
N ILE A 424 6.75 -4.81 10.26
CA ILE A 424 5.34 -5.15 9.96
C ILE A 424 4.55 -3.89 9.64
N ASN A 425 4.78 -2.81 10.40
CA ASN A 425 4.17 -1.51 10.14
C ASN A 425 4.58 -0.95 8.78
N ILE A 426 5.89 -0.90 8.53
CA ILE A 426 6.44 -0.38 7.26
C ILE A 426 5.89 -1.22 6.10
N MET A 427 5.90 -2.54 6.22
CA MET A 427 5.42 -3.44 5.18
C MET A 427 3.92 -3.27 4.90
N PHE A 428 3.09 -3.05 5.92
CA PHE A 428 1.67 -2.79 5.72
C PHE A 428 1.43 -1.57 4.83
N TRP A 429 2.06 -0.44 5.15
CA TRP A 429 1.91 0.79 4.39
C TRP A 429 2.60 0.74 3.04
N PHE A 430 3.70 -0.01 2.95
CA PHE A 430 4.37 -0.25 1.67
C PHE A 430 3.52 -1.09 0.72
N VAL A 431 2.86 -2.15 1.23
CA VAL A 431 1.86 -2.94 0.48
C VAL A 431 0.68 -2.07 0.07
N ALA A 432 0.18 -1.22 0.97
CA ALA A 432 -0.92 -0.30 0.67
C ALA A 432 -0.53 0.69 -0.46
N GLY A 433 0.64 1.32 -0.36
CA GLY A 433 1.12 2.28 -1.36
C GLY A 433 1.43 1.63 -2.70
N TYR A 434 2.08 0.48 -2.70
CA TYR A 434 2.34 -0.28 -3.93
C TYR A 434 1.04 -0.75 -4.58
N GLY A 435 0.08 -1.22 -3.78
CA GLY A 435 -1.25 -1.61 -4.26
C GLY A 435 -2.04 -0.45 -4.87
N LEU A 436 -2.02 0.73 -4.25
CA LEU A 436 -2.65 1.93 -4.80
C LEU A 436 -2.00 2.35 -6.13
N MET A 437 -0.67 2.28 -6.23
CA MET A 437 0.05 2.53 -7.49
C MET A 437 -0.39 1.55 -8.58
N ILE A 438 -0.53 0.25 -8.25
CA ILE A 438 -1.05 -0.76 -9.19
C ILE A 438 -2.48 -0.39 -9.63
N CYS A 439 -3.38 -0.04 -8.71
CA CYS A 439 -4.74 0.38 -9.03
C CYS A 439 -4.76 1.59 -9.97
N ASN A 440 -3.94 2.61 -9.70
CA ASN A 440 -3.86 3.82 -10.52
C ASN A 440 -3.26 3.56 -11.90
N ARG A 441 -2.27 2.66 -11.98
CA ARG A 441 -1.69 2.22 -13.26
C ARG A 441 -2.74 1.54 -14.12
N ASP A 442 -3.46 0.57 -13.57
CA ASP A 442 -4.41 -0.25 -14.34
C ASP A 442 -5.71 0.50 -14.64
N GLU A 443 -6.08 1.54 -13.87
CA GLU A 443 -7.13 2.47 -14.27
C GLU A 443 -6.74 3.29 -15.51
N LYS A 444 -5.46 3.64 -15.65
CA LYS A 444 -4.92 4.27 -16.87
C LYS A 444 -4.83 3.29 -18.05
N ILE A 445 -4.64 1.98 -17.79
CA ILE A 445 -4.51 0.90 -18.79
C ILE A 445 -5.89 0.24 -19.09
N ARG A 446 -7.01 0.86 -18.79
CA ARG A 446 -8.34 0.39 -19.22
C ARG A 446 -8.51 0.47 -20.74
N TYR A 447 -7.63 1.17 -21.41
CA TYR A 447 -7.61 1.34 -22.85
C TYR A 447 -6.61 0.35 -23.44
N GLN A 448 -7.02 -0.37 -24.48
CA GLN A 448 -6.13 -1.13 -25.33
C GLN A 448 -5.27 -0.09 -26.09
N GLU A 449 -3.95 -0.29 -26.12
CA GLU A 449 -3.07 0.57 -26.89
C GLU A 449 -3.37 0.36 -28.37
N VAL A 450 -3.74 1.45 -29.05
CA VAL A 450 -3.99 1.47 -30.48
C VAL A 450 -2.71 1.99 -31.13
N THR A 451 -2.04 1.14 -31.89
CA THR A 451 -0.82 1.47 -32.64
C THR A 451 -1.04 1.48 -34.14
N ASP A 452 -2.18 0.99 -34.61
CA ASP A 452 -2.56 1.01 -36.01
C ASP A 452 -3.19 2.36 -36.36
N VAL A 453 -2.51 3.12 -37.21
CA VAL A 453 -2.96 4.43 -37.72
C VAL A 453 -4.37 4.33 -38.36
N ARG A 454 -4.69 3.20 -39.02
CA ARG A 454 -6.01 2.98 -39.59
C ARG A 454 -7.12 2.89 -38.54
N GLU A 455 -6.84 2.31 -37.41
CA GLU A 455 -7.79 2.21 -36.32
C GLU A 455 -8.04 3.61 -35.69
N ILE A 456 -6.99 4.44 -35.57
CA ILE A 456 -7.08 5.83 -35.13
C ILE A 456 -7.93 6.63 -36.10
N GLN A 457 -7.64 6.58 -37.41
CA GLN A 457 -8.38 7.26 -38.46
C GLN A 457 -9.88 6.90 -38.47
N GLN A 458 -10.23 5.64 -38.18
CA GLN A 458 -11.64 5.23 -38.09
C GLN A 458 -12.34 5.84 -36.86
N MET A 459 -11.63 5.96 -35.73
CA MET A 459 -12.18 6.61 -34.54
C MET A 459 -12.41 8.11 -34.79
N GLU A 460 -11.47 8.79 -35.42
CA GLU A 460 -11.61 10.20 -35.82
C GLU A 460 -12.74 10.42 -36.82
N LEU A 461 -12.91 9.51 -37.78
CA LEU A 461 -14.04 9.54 -38.70
C LEU A 461 -15.38 9.47 -37.95
N GLY A 462 -15.49 8.64 -36.93
CA GLY A 462 -16.70 8.56 -36.08
C GLY A 462 -16.96 9.85 -35.29
N ILE A 463 -15.91 10.57 -34.86
CA ILE A 463 -16.05 11.91 -34.26
C ILE A 463 -16.52 12.91 -35.31
N MET A 464 -15.93 12.84 -36.50
CA MET A 464 -16.26 13.75 -37.60
C MET A 464 -17.70 13.56 -38.09
N GLU A 465 -18.20 12.31 -38.18
CA GLU A 465 -19.61 12.01 -38.49
C GLU A 465 -20.55 12.70 -37.49
N TYR A 466 -20.25 12.63 -36.20
CA TYR A 466 -21.02 13.32 -35.17
C TYR A 466 -20.97 14.85 -35.34
N ILE A 467 -19.78 15.43 -35.61
CA ILE A 467 -19.65 16.88 -35.87
C ILE A 467 -20.48 17.26 -37.09
N HIS A 468 -20.43 16.47 -38.16
CA HIS A 468 -21.19 16.70 -39.40
C HIS A 468 -22.70 16.72 -39.15
N GLU A 469 -23.22 15.74 -38.41
CA GLU A 469 -24.62 15.67 -38.01
C GLU A 469 -25.06 16.89 -37.22
N VAL A 470 -24.25 17.33 -36.24
CA VAL A 470 -24.53 18.55 -35.46
C VAL A 470 -24.49 19.80 -36.33
N CYS A 471 -23.48 19.96 -37.19
CA CYS A 471 -23.37 21.09 -38.09
C CYS A 471 -24.59 21.21 -39.00
N ASN A 472 -25.04 20.12 -39.61
CA ASN A 472 -26.26 20.07 -40.44
C ASN A 472 -27.50 20.46 -39.62
N LYS A 473 -27.62 19.97 -38.40
CA LYS A 473 -28.76 20.25 -37.51
C LYS A 473 -28.88 21.73 -37.15
N ILE A 474 -27.75 22.41 -36.90
CA ILE A 474 -27.76 23.83 -36.50
C ILE A 474 -27.49 24.79 -37.65
N GLY A 475 -27.27 24.27 -38.88
CA GLY A 475 -27.10 25.07 -40.11
C GLY A 475 -25.79 25.84 -40.13
N VAL A 476 -24.67 25.26 -39.65
CA VAL A 476 -23.32 25.83 -39.73
C VAL A 476 -22.46 25.06 -40.73
N LYS A 477 -21.45 25.73 -41.29
CA LYS A 477 -20.56 25.15 -42.29
C LYS A 477 -19.16 24.98 -41.75
N TYR A 478 -18.52 23.88 -42.15
CA TYR A 478 -17.10 23.63 -41.92
C TYR A 478 -16.44 23.22 -43.24
N PHE A 479 -15.12 23.22 -43.27
CA PHE A 479 -14.30 22.72 -44.37
C PHE A 479 -13.08 21.98 -43.79
N LEU A 480 -12.62 20.94 -44.51
CA LEU A 480 -11.40 20.23 -44.16
C LEU A 480 -10.22 21.19 -44.29
N ALA A 481 -9.23 21.02 -43.38
CA ALA A 481 -8.05 21.85 -43.33
C ALA A 481 -6.78 21.02 -43.34
N TYR A 482 -5.66 21.63 -43.57
CA TYR A 482 -4.31 21.08 -43.43
C TYR A 482 -4.14 19.68 -44.02
N GLY A 483 -3.65 18.71 -43.24
CA GLY A 483 -3.45 17.31 -43.61
C GLY A 483 -4.73 16.63 -44.09
N SER A 484 -5.85 16.88 -43.41
CA SER A 484 -7.15 16.34 -43.78
C SER A 484 -7.65 16.76 -45.15
N LEU A 485 -7.44 18.02 -45.52
CA LEU A 485 -7.77 18.52 -46.88
C LEU A 485 -6.86 17.92 -47.95
N ILE A 486 -5.55 17.85 -47.67
CA ILE A 486 -4.58 17.23 -48.57
C ILE A 486 -4.94 15.76 -48.81
N GLY A 487 -5.29 15.04 -47.74
CA GLY A 487 -5.73 13.65 -47.77
C GLY A 487 -6.97 13.45 -48.65
N ALA A 488 -8.00 14.26 -48.43
CA ALA A 488 -9.24 14.22 -49.22
C ALA A 488 -9.02 14.43 -50.71
N VAL A 489 -8.20 15.42 -51.11
CA VAL A 489 -7.94 15.76 -52.51
C VAL A 489 -6.99 14.78 -53.16
N ARG A 490 -5.92 14.36 -52.46
CA ARG A 490 -4.81 13.62 -53.04
C ARG A 490 -4.97 12.09 -52.88
N HIS A 491 -5.52 11.64 -51.75
CA HIS A 491 -5.66 10.24 -51.41
C HIS A 491 -7.10 9.75 -51.42
N GLN A 492 -8.07 10.63 -51.66
CA GLN A 492 -9.51 10.35 -51.57
C GLN A 492 -9.90 9.78 -50.20
N GLY A 493 -9.24 10.26 -49.16
CA GLY A 493 -9.40 9.84 -47.77
C GLY A 493 -8.27 10.41 -46.90
N PHE A 494 -7.91 9.76 -45.83
CA PHE A 494 -6.75 10.14 -45.00
C PHE A 494 -5.41 9.96 -45.75
N ILE A 495 -4.43 10.77 -45.43
CA ILE A 495 -3.05 10.45 -45.75
C ILE A 495 -2.70 9.15 -44.99
N PRO A 496 -2.11 8.11 -45.65
CA PRO A 496 -1.99 6.75 -45.06
C PRO A 496 -1.25 6.65 -43.71
N TRP A 497 -0.40 7.63 -43.40
CA TRP A 497 0.42 7.67 -42.16
C TRP A 497 0.06 8.82 -41.22
N ASP A 498 -1.02 9.55 -41.50
CA ASP A 498 -1.51 10.69 -40.75
C ASP A 498 -2.49 10.21 -39.67
N ASP A 499 -2.33 10.68 -38.43
CA ASP A 499 -3.08 10.25 -37.25
C ASP A 499 -3.86 11.41 -36.60
N ASP A 500 -4.16 12.46 -37.36
CA ASP A 500 -4.97 13.59 -36.94
C ASP A 500 -5.97 14.04 -37.99
N MET A 501 -7.08 14.62 -37.55
CA MET A 501 -8.12 15.21 -38.40
C MET A 501 -8.41 16.64 -37.97
N ASP A 502 -8.29 17.54 -38.98
CA ASP A 502 -8.44 18.99 -38.82
C ASP A 502 -9.58 19.54 -39.67
N ILE A 503 -10.39 20.38 -39.04
CA ILE A 503 -11.39 21.19 -39.76
C ILE A 503 -11.29 22.67 -39.38
N CYS A 504 -11.70 23.54 -40.31
CA CYS A 504 -11.83 24.96 -40.07
C CYS A 504 -13.27 25.42 -40.19
N MET A 505 -13.60 26.48 -39.47
CA MET A 505 -14.92 27.14 -39.53
C MET A 505 -14.76 28.66 -39.49
N LEU A 506 -15.62 29.38 -40.19
CA LEU A 506 -15.71 30.83 -39.99
C LEU A 506 -16.09 31.13 -38.54
N ARG A 507 -15.61 32.25 -38.00
CA ARG A 507 -15.75 32.60 -36.56
C ARG A 507 -17.19 32.45 -36.06
N ASP A 508 -18.16 32.97 -36.77
CA ASP A 508 -19.56 32.92 -36.35
C ASP A 508 -20.11 31.50 -36.27
N ASP A 509 -19.77 30.65 -37.26
CA ASP A 509 -20.16 29.25 -37.28
C ASP A 509 -19.42 28.45 -36.21
N TYR A 510 -18.15 28.77 -35.97
CA TYR A 510 -17.33 28.16 -34.90
C TYR A 510 -17.93 28.44 -33.54
N GLU A 511 -18.26 29.68 -33.22
CA GLU A 511 -18.84 30.04 -31.92
C GLU A 511 -20.22 29.43 -31.71
N LYS A 512 -21.05 29.42 -32.76
CA LYS A 512 -22.38 28.79 -32.73
C LYS A 512 -22.29 27.28 -32.49
N LEU A 513 -21.33 26.59 -33.12
CA LEU A 513 -21.08 25.16 -32.84
C LEU A 513 -20.58 24.95 -31.42
N GLN A 514 -19.60 25.73 -30.96
CA GLN A 514 -19.05 25.64 -29.62
C GLN A 514 -20.12 25.81 -28.54
N ASP A 515 -20.95 26.86 -28.67
CA ASP A 515 -22.00 27.13 -27.70
C ASP A 515 -23.08 26.02 -27.70
N TYR A 516 -23.42 25.50 -28.90
CA TYR A 516 -24.34 24.38 -29.02
C TYR A 516 -23.81 23.10 -28.33
N LEU A 517 -22.54 22.72 -28.57
CA LEU A 517 -21.93 21.52 -27.99
C LEU A 517 -21.76 21.65 -26.48
N ILE A 518 -21.49 22.84 -25.96
CA ILE A 518 -21.43 23.10 -24.51
C ILE A 518 -22.81 22.98 -23.86
N ALA A 519 -23.85 23.51 -24.52
CA ALA A 519 -25.22 23.47 -24.03
C ALA A 519 -25.87 22.07 -24.15
N ASN A 520 -25.42 21.24 -25.11
CA ASN A 520 -25.93 19.91 -25.40
C ASN A 520 -24.79 18.86 -25.34
N PRO A 521 -24.22 18.58 -24.19
CA PRO A 521 -23.06 17.71 -24.07
C PRO A 521 -23.36 16.27 -24.50
N SER A 522 -22.53 15.71 -25.36
CA SER A 522 -22.55 14.29 -25.72
C SER A 522 -21.79 13.48 -24.63
N GLU A 523 -22.34 12.34 -24.22
CA GLU A 523 -21.61 11.42 -23.32
C GLU A 523 -20.39 10.80 -24.01
N ARG A 524 -20.45 10.53 -25.31
CA ARG A 524 -19.37 9.93 -26.07
C ARG A 524 -18.43 10.96 -26.68
N TYR A 525 -18.96 12.04 -27.26
CA TYR A 525 -18.19 13.03 -27.99
C TYR A 525 -18.25 14.43 -27.35
N PRO A 526 -17.71 14.63 -26.15
CA PRO A 526 -17.70 15.93 -25.48
C PRO A 526 -16.74 16.91 -26.19
N VAL A 527 -17.12 18.20 -26.14
CA VAL A 527 -16.26 19.28 -26.60
C VAL A 527 -15.33 19.76 -25.49
N MET A 528 -14.08 20.04 -25.85
CA MET A 528 -13.08 20.67 -25.00
C MET A 528 -12.69 22.04 -25.57
N SER A 529 -12.84 23.07 -24.76
CA SER A 529 -12.46 24.44 -25.09
C SER A 529 -12.18 25.25 -23.82
N TYR A 530 -11.56 26.41 -23.96
CA TYR A 530 -11.33 27.32 -22.83
C TYR A 530 -12.65 27.87 -22.21
N LYS A 531 -13.77 27.89 -22.97
CA LYS A 531 -15.07 28.31 -22.44
C LYS A 531 -15.61 27.37 -21.38
N ASN A 532 -15.41 26.07 -21.52
CA ASN A 532 -15.92 25.05 -20.57
C ASN A 532 -14.83 24.43 -19.67
N ASN A 533 -13.54 24.65 -19.96
CA ASN A 533 -12.43 24.18 -19.16
C ASN A 533 -11.31 25.23 -19.05
N ARG A 534 -11.18 25.87 -17.89
CA ARG A 534 -10.17 26.92 -17.63
C ARG A 534 -8.72 26.42 -17.70
N ASN A 535 -8.49 25.13 -17.64
CA ASN A 535 -7.16 24.53 -17.76
C ASN A 535 -6.83 24.11 -19.20
N TYR A 536 -7.74 24.34 -20.14
CA TYR A 536 -7.52 24.06 -21.54
C TYR A 536 -6.59 25.11 -22.16
N VAL A 537 -5.56 24.68 -22.87
CA VAL A 537 -4.43 25.54 -23.28
C VAL A 537 -4.43 25.92 -24.75
N TYR A 538 -5.29 25.29 -25.56
CA TYR A 538 -5.33 25.55 -27.00
C TYR A 538 -6.29 26.68 -27.32
N PRO A 539 -5.98 27.52 -28.32
CA PRO A 539 -6.86 28.64 -28.76
C PRO A 539 -8.04 28.19 -29.63
N PHE A 540 -8.19 26.90 -29.85
CA PHE A 540 -9.25 26.27 -30.66
C PHE A 540 -9.92 25.15 -29.87
N MET A 541 -11.11 24.71 -30.28
CA MET A 541 -11.80 23.63 -29.63
C MET A 541 -11.43 22.27 -30.21
N LYS A 542 -11.53 21.22 -29.37
CA LYS A 542 -11.42 19.81 -29.75
C LYS A 542 -12.73 19.10 -29.43
N VAL A 543 -13.18 18.22 -30.30
CA VAL A 543 -14.23 17.23 -29.99
C VAL A 543 -13.56 15.88 -29.90
N MET A 544 -13.73 15.20 -28.79
CA MET A 544 -12.99 13.97 -28.50
C MET A 544 -13.90 12.75 -28.27
N ASP A 545 -13.40 11.55 -28.48
CA ASP A 545 -14.07 10.31 -28.07
C ASP A 545 -13.73 9.97 -26.61
N ASN A 546 -14.70 10.12 -25.71
CA ASN A 546 -14.56 9.84 -24.27
C ASN A 546 -14.36 8.34 -23.94
N GLN A 547 -14.51 7.45 -24.94
CA GLN A 547 -14.20 6.02 -24.80
C GLN A 547 -12.72 5.72 -25.05
N THR A 548 -11.93 6.68 -25.48
CA THR A 548 -10.50 6.60 -25.75
C THR A 548 -9.70 7.40 -24.72
N TYR A 549 -8.38 7.18 -24.68
CA TYR A 549 -7.47 7.94 -23.82
C TYR A 549 -6.17 8.20 -24.57
N LEU A 550 -5.86 9.47 -24.79
CA LEU A 550 -4.65 9.92 -25.46
C LEU A 550 -3.62 10.42 -24.46
N ILE A 551 -2.37 10.03 -24.62
CA ILE A 551 -1.22 10.53 -23.85
C ILE A 551 -0.37 11.36 -24.81
N GLU A 552 -0.44 12.68 -24.68
CA GLU A 552 0.47 13.60 -25.39
C GLU A 552 1.73 13.79 -24.53
N GLU A 553 2.91 13.45 -25.09
CA GLU A 553 4.18 13.50 -24.32
C GLU A 553 4.60 14.93 -23.96
N ASP A 554 4.24 15.91 -24.78
CA ASP A 554 4.65 17.31 -24.63
C ASP A 554 3.67 18.18 -23.84
N VAL A 555 2.46 17.71 -23.57
CA VAL A 555 1.44 18.46 -22.84
C VAL A 555 1.50 18.15 -21.35
N ARG A 556 1.92 19.13 -20.56
CA ARG A 556 2.09 19.03 -19.10
C ARG A 556 0.78 18.98 -18.30
N ILE A 557 -0.35 18.91 -18.94
CA ILE A 557 -1.67 18.92 -18.30
C ILE A 557 -2.25 17.52 -18.41
N ASP A 558 -2.61 16.92 -17.27
CA ASP A 558 -3.51 15.76 -17.21
C ASP A 558 -4.92 16.19 -17.69
N SER A 559 -5.02 16.54 -18.97
CA SER A 559 -6.29 16.59 -19.66
C SER A 559 -6.65 15.12 -19.91
N ASN A 560 -7.76 14.67 -19.35
CA ASN A 560 -8.35 13.37 -19.71
C ASN A 560 -8.87 13.46 -21.17
N MET A 561 -7.97 13.65 -22.14
CA MET A 561 -8.32 13.74 -23.55
C MET A 561 -8.37 12.32 -24.13
N GLY A 562 -9.38 12.08 -24.96
CA GLY A 562 -9.44 10.97 -25.89
C GLY A 562 -8.85 11.35 -27.24
N ILE A 563 -8.92 10.45 -28.22
CA ILE A 563 -8.70 10.76 -29.64
C ILE A 563 -9.68 11.86 -30.02
N TYR A 564 -9.25 12.83 -30.83
CA TYR A 564 -9.99 14.06 -31.09
C TYR A 564 -9.92 14.50 -32.53
N VAL A 565 -10.85 15.39 -32.91
CA VAL A 565 -10.82 16.21 -34.13
C VAL A 565 -10.60 17.66 -33.72
N ASP A 566 -9.63 18.31 -34.34
CA ASP A 566 -9.32 19.73 -34.13
C ASP A 566 -10.21 20.63 -34.97
N ILE A 567 -10.79 21.67 -34.34
CA ILE A 567 -11.68 22.62 -34.98
C ILE A 567 -11.11 24.02 -34.80
N PHE A 568 -10.59 24.56 -35.89
CA PHE A 568 -9.94 25.87 -35.91
C PHE A 568 -10.91 26.97 -36.33
N PRO A 569 -10.94 28.11 -35.63
CA PRO A 569 -11.65 29.29 -36.08
C PRO A 569 -10.87 30.00 -37.18
N VAL A 570 -11.58 30.48 -38.19
CA VAL A 570 -11.05 31.37 -39.25
C VAL A 570 -11.64 32.73 -39.05
N ASP A 571 -10.79 33.70 -38.79
CA ASP A 571 -11.16 35.09 -38.58
C ASP A 571 -11.09 35.90 -39.85
N GLY A 572 -11.99 36.87 -39.98
CA GLY A 572 -11.91 37.90 -41.01
C GLY A 572 -10.66 38.76 -40.80
N TYR A 573 -10.05 39.11 -41.90
CA TYR A 573 -8.82 39.86 -41.87
C TYR A 573 -9.01 41.12 -42.73
N GLU A 574 -8.69 42.28 -42.17
CA GLU A 574 -8.65 43.53 -42.94
C GLU A 574 -7.36 43.57 -43.77
N ASP A 575 -7.50 43.86 -45.09
CA ASP A 575 -6.36 43.93 -46.01
C ASP A 575 -5.55 45.22 -45.76
N ASP A 576 -5.00 45.38 -44.58
CA ASP A 576 -4.17 46.50 -44.15
C ASP A 576 -2.68 46.12 -44.27
N GLN A 577 -1.91 46.95 -44.99
CA GLN A 577 -0.48 46.76 -45.20
C GLN A 577 0.29 46.73 -43.85
N ALA A 578 -0.13 47.52 -42.85
CA ALA A 578 0.49 47.56 -41.53
C ALA A 578 0.32 46.24 -40.77
N PHE A 579 -0.75 45.47 -40.99
CA PHE A 579 -0.95 44.14 -40.42
C PHE A 579 -0.08 43.10 -41.15
N LYS A 580 0.05 43.18 -42.49
CA LYS A 580 0.95 42.32 -43.27
C LYS A 580 2.40 42.47 -42.81
N ASP A 581 2.86 43.69 -42.59
CA ASP A 581 4.21 44.00 -42.15
C ASP A 581 4.49 43.48 -40.72
N LYS A 582 3.49 43.48 -39.82
CA LYS A 582 3.59 42.87 -38.50
C LYS A 582 3.70 41.34 -38.54
N MET A 583 2.96 40.67 -39.43
CA MET A 583 2.97 39.20 -39.55
C MET A 583 4.25 38.68 -40.23
N THR A 584 4.92 39.47 -41.03
CA THR A 584 6.21 39.13 -41.65
C THR A 584 7.41 39.35 -40.73
N THR A 585 7.20 39.97 -39.55
CA THR A 585 8.26 40.32 -38.60
C THR A 585 8.30 39.35 -37.39
N ILE A 586 7.39 38.35 -37.31
CA ILE A 586 7.35 37.27 -36.34
C ILE A 586 7.90 36.00 -36.97
#